data_84496b5827ab1b0694f8b88160b4d196
#
_entry.id   84496b5827ab1b0694f8b88160b4d196
#
_cell.length_a   1.000
_cell.length_b   1.000
_cell.length_c   1.000
_cell.angle_alpha   90.00
_cell.angle_beta   90.00
_cell.angle_gamma   90.00
#
_symmetry.space_group_name_H-M   'P 1'
#
loop_
_entity.id
_entity.type
_entity.pdbx_description
1 polymer ?
#
loop_
_entity_poly.entity_id
_entity_poly.type
_entity_poly.pdbx_seq_one_letter_code
_entity_poly.pdbx_strand_id
1 'polypeptide(L)'
;ELAREGYVAVAVDLYEGKVASNADEAGQHMKAVKPETATETLEKWISWTRENEKTTDNLGTVGWCFGGGWALNASIAAPTEATIVYYGSVARDAAQLKELKGPVMGHFAEKDKWINKEMVDGFVEQMKAAGQPAPEIFWYDADHAFANPSGARYDQEDAQLAWSRSLEFFKTNLKS
;
A
#
# COMPACT_ATOMS: atom_id res chain seq x y z
N GLU A 1 -13.72 -7.40 2.96
CA GLU A 1 -14.21 -6.20 3.67
C GLU A 1 -14.47 -5.06 2.68
N LEU A 2 -13.53 -4.62 1.84
CA LEU A 2 -13.73 -3.54 0.86
C LEU A 2 -14.99 -3.71 -0.01
N ALA A 3 -15.29 -4.95 -0.44
CA ALA A 3 -16.48 -5.22 -1.24
C ALA A 3 -17.80 -4.94 -0.47
N ARG A 4 -17.82 -5.08 0.85
CA ARG A 4 -18.98 -4.72 1.69
C ARG A 4 -19.17 -3.20 1.77
N GLU A 5 -18.08 -2.45 1.59
CA GLU A 5 -18.07 -0.98 1.53
C GLU A 5 -18.39 -0.44 0.13
N GLY A 6 -18.71 -1.33 -0.82
CA GLY A 6 -19.12 -0.97 -2.18
C GLY A 6 -17.96 -0.74 -3.14
N TYR A 7 -16.77 -1.25 -2.85
CA TYR A 7 -15.62 -1.23 -3.76
C TYR A 7 -15.51 -2.53 -4.54
N VAL A 8 -15.04 -2.47 -5.77
CA VAL A 8 -14.48 -3.64 -6.45
C VAL A 8 -13.05 -3.80 -5.98
N ALA A 9 -12.72 -4.92 -5.35
CA ALA A 9 -11.40 -5.18 -4.81
C ALA A 9 -10.69 -6.27 -5.63
N VAL A 10 -9.50 -5.94 -6.14
CA VAL A 10 -8.64 -6.86 -6.88
C VAL A 10 -7.40 -7.16 -6.03
N ALA A 11 -7.19 -8.44 -5.70
CA ALA A 11 -5.98 -8.90 -5.03
C ALA A 11 -4.99 -9.39 -6.09
N VAL A 12 -3.93 -8.62 -6.32
CA VAL A 12 -2.94 -8.94 -7.35
C VAL A 12 -1.94 -9.95 -6.83
N ASP A 13 -1.74 -11.05 -7.55
CA ASP A 13 -0.70 -12.03 -7.29
C ASP A 13 0.62 -11.60 -7.96
N LEU A 14 1.66 -11.41 -7.14
CA LEU A 14 3.03 -11.11 -7.59
C LEU A 14 3.96 -12.33 -7.48
N TYR A 15 3.43 -13.49 -7.08
CA TYR A 15 4.20 -14.71 -6.87
C TYR A 15 4.00 -15.77 -7.96
N GLU A 16 3.35 -15.40 -9.07
CA GLU A 16 3.11 -16.31 -10.22
C GLU A 16 2.37 -17.60 -9.82
N GLY A 17 1.36 -17.48 -8.95
CA GLY A 17 0.57 -18.60 -8.45
C GLY A 17 1.25 -19.43 -7.35
N LYS A 18 2.44 -19.05 -6.90
CA LYS A 18 3.15 -19.79 -5.84
C LYS A 18 2.56 -19.45 -4.48
N VAL A 19 2.35 -20.48 -3.69
CA VAL A 19 1.84 -20.38 -2.31
C VAL A 19 2.91 -20.87 -1.35
N ALA A 20 3.24 -20.05 -0.34
CA ALA A 20 4.19 -20.42 0.69
C ALA A 20 3.52 -21.21 1.81
N SER A 21 4.15 -22.27 2.27
CA SER A 21 3.71 -23.09 3.41
C SER A 21 4.27 -22.60 4.76
N ASN A 22 5.28 -21.74 4.75
CA ASN A 22 5.97 -21.21 5.92
C ASN A 22 6.61 -19.84 5.61
N ALA A 23 7.11 -19.17 6.66
CA ALA A 23 7.70 -17.83 6.55
C ALA A 23 8.98 -17.78 5.70
N ASP A 24 9.82 -18.84 5.74
CA ASP A 24 11.06 -18.89 4.96
C ASP A 24 10.76 -18.98 3.47
N GLU A 25 9.81 -19.81 3.09
CA GLU A 25 9.35 -19.96 1.71
C GLU A 25 8.69 -18.66 1.21
N ALA A 26 7.86 -18.01 2.04
CA ALA A 26 7.30 -16.70 1.73
C ALA A 26 8.40 -15.65 1.49
N GLY A 27 9.45 -15.65 2.32
CA GLY A 27 10.62 -14.78 2.16
C GLY A 27 11.40 -15.06 0.87
N GLN A 28 11.48 -16.31 0.43
CA GLN A 28 12.11 -16.69 -0.84
C GLN A 28 11.27 -16.21 -2.03
N HIS A 29 9.94 -16.37 -2.00
CA HIS A 29 9.05 -15.87 -3.05
C HIS A 29 9.13 -14.34 -3.15
N MET A 30 9.12 -13.64 -2.03
CA MET A 30 9.26 -12.19 -1.98
C MET A 30 10.57 -11.71 -2.64
N LYS A 31 11.69 -12.37 -2.36
CA LYS A 31 13.01 -12.06 -2.94
C LYS A 31 13.11 -12.40 -4.43
N ALA A 32 12.32 -13.35 -4.90
CA ALA A 32 12.32 -13.79 -6.29
C ALA A 32 11.47 -12.89 -7.22
N VAL A 33 10.65 -11.99 -6.64
CA VAL A 33 9.86 -11.04 -7.42
C VAL A 33 10.78 -10.10 -8.19
N LYS A 34 10.64 -10.10 -9.51
CA LYS A 34 11.37 -9.19 -10.39
C LYS A 34 10.63 -7.87 -10.47
N PRO A 35 11.28 -6.74 -10.11
CA PRO A 35 10.62 -5.44 -10.07
C PRO A 35 9.91 -5.04 -11.36
N GLU A 36 10.56 -5.28 -12.51
CA GLU A 36 10.02 -4.93 -13.82
C GLU A 36 8.72 -5.71 -14.10
N THR A 37 8.76 -7.04 -13.91
CA THR A 37 7.57 -7.91 -14.13
C THR A 37 6.43 -7.56 -13.17
N ALA A 38 6.75 -7.29 -11.91
CA ALA A 38 5.74 -6.90 -10.93
C ALA A 38 5.09 -5.55 -11.28
N THR A 39 5.89 -4.57 -11.70
CA THR A 39 5.41 -3.27 -12.15
C THR A 39 4.47 -3.41 -13.36
N GLU A 40 4.91 -4.11 -14.41
CA GLU A 40 4.06 -4.39 -15.58
C GLU A 40 2.75 -5.11 -15.22
N THR A 41 2.81 -6.04 -14.28
CA THR A 41 1.62 -6.76 -13.80
C THR A 41 0.64 -5.81 -13.13
N LEU A 42 1.13 -4.92 -12.27
CA LEU A 42 0.31 -3.92 -11.57
C LEU A 42 -0.29 -2.90 -12.55
N GLU A 43 0.48 -2.40 -13.50
CA GLU A 43 0.00 -1.49 -14.55
C GLU A 43 -1.14 -2.13 -15.38
N LYS A 44 -0.98 -3.38 -15.77
CA LYS A 44 -2.01 -4.14 -16.50
C LYS A 44 -3.29 -4.31 -15.67
N TRP A 45 -3.18 -4.60 -14.37
CA TRP A 45 -4.33 -4.70 -13.49
C TRP A 45 -5.03 -3.36 -13.26
N ILE A 46 -4.27 -2.26 -13.15
CA ILE A 46 -4.81 -0.90 -13.06
C ILE A 46 -5.58 -0.56 -14.34
N SER A 47 -4.99 -0.78 -15.52
CA SER A 47 -5.65 -0.55 -16.81
C SER A 47 -6.92 -1.38 -16.94
N TRP A 48 -6.83 -2.69 -16.68
CA TRP A 48 -7.99 -3.59 -16.73
C TRP A 48 -9.11 -3.15 -15.77
N THR A 49 -8.74 -2.71 -14.56
CA THR A 49 -9.74 -2.24 -13.58
C THR A 49 -10.44 -0.98 -14.06
N ARG A 50 -9.71 -0.03 -14.67
CA ARG A 50 -10.30 1.19 -15.23
C ARG A 50 -11.22 0.92 -16.45
N GLU A 51 -10.86 -0.04 -17.27
CA GLU A 51 -11.62 -0.42 -18.46
C GLU A 51 -12.84 -1.30 -18.17
N ASN A 52 -12.99 -1.78 -16.93
CA ASN A 52 -14.05 -2.69 -16.56
C ASN A 52 -15.38 -1.95 -16.33
N GLU A 53 -16.42 -2.32 -17.04
CA GLU A 53 -17.76 -1.71 -16.97
C GLU A 53 -18.42 -1.72 -15.57
N LYS A 54 -17.90 -2.54 -14.64
CA LYS A 54 -18.39 -2.64 -13.25
C LYS A 54 -17.65 -1.74 -12.27
N THR A 55 -16.69 -0.96 -12.75
CA THR A 55 -15.89 -0.04 -11.94
C THR A 55 -16.12 1.39 -12.37
N THR A 56 -15.69 2.33 -11.54
CA THR A 56 -15.52 3.74 -11.90
C THR A 56 -14.07 3.99 -12.30
N ASP A 57 -13.79 5.18 -12.84
CA ASP A 57 -12.41 5.60 -13.17
C ASP A 57 -11.57 5.88 -11.91
N ASN A 58 -12.20 6.01 -10.73
CA ASN A 58 -11.51 6.29 -9.48
C ASN A 58 -10.94 4.99 -8.89
N LEU A 59 -9.62 4.88 -8.87
CA LEU A 59 -8.90 3.70 -8.43
C LEU A 59 -7.93 4.05 -7.29
N GLY A 60 -7.93 3.23 -6.24
CA GLY A 60 -6.95 3.33 -5.16
C GLY A 60 -6.13 2.06 -5.02
N THR A 61 -4.95 2.20 -4.45
CA THR A 61 -4.09 1.08 -4.08
C THR A 61 -3.98 0.97 -2.57
N VAL A 62 -3.95 -0.26 -2.07
CA VAL A 62 -3.68 -0.55 -0.66
C VAL A 62 -2.84 -1.81 -0.53
N GLY A 63 -1.91 -1.82 0.42
CA GLY A 63 -1.10 -2.98 0.66
C GLY A 63 -0.49 -3.02 2.06
N TRP A 64 -0.09 -4.22 2.47
CA TRP A 64 0.47 -4.51 3.79
C TRP A 64 1.86 -5.08 3.66
N CYS A 65 2.81 -4.63 4.48
CA CYS A 65 4.19 -5.11 4.48
C CYS A 65 4.82 -5.00 3.09
N PHE A 66 5.26 -6.09 2.50
CA PHE A 66 5.73 -6.17 1.11
C PHE A 66 4.72 -5.55 0.13
N GLY A 67 3.44 -5.91 0.28
CA GLY A 67 2.35 -5.35 -0.52
C GLY A 67 2.16 -3.85 -0.34
N GLY A 68 2.50 -3.28 0.84
CA GLY A 68 2.47 -1.83 1.07
C GLY A 68 3.48 -1.07 0.21
N GLY A 69 4.71 -1.60 0.11
CA GLY A 69 5.71 -1.07 -0.81
C GLY A 69 5.29 -1.18 -2.28
N TRP A 70 4.60 -2.27 -2.64
CA TRP A 70 4.09 -2.46 -4.00
C TRP A 70 2.84 -1.63 -4.31
N ALA A 71 2.00 -1.32 -3.32
CA ALA A 71 0.90 -0.37 -3.50
C ALA A 71 1.42 1.03 -3.87
N LEU A 72 2.49 1.48 -3.21
CA LEU A 72 3.16 2.74 -3.57
C LEU A 72 3.79 2.68 -4.96
N ASN A 73 4.49 1.58 -5.30
CA ASN A 73 5.05 1.39 -6.63
C ASN A 73 4.00 1.40 -7.73
N ALA A 74 2.85 0.76 -7.50
CA ALA A 74 1.74 0.74 -8.44
C ALA A 74 1.24 2.16 -8.75
N SER A 75 1.10 2.99 -7.71
CA SER A 75 0.64 4.37 -7.86
C SER A 75 1.69 5.31 -8.48
N ILE A 76 2.97 4.96 -8.37
CA ILE A 76 4.05 5.65 -9.08
C ILE A 76 4.04 5.26 -10.57
N ALA A 77 3.85 3.97 -10.88
CA ALA A 77 3.90 3.45 -12.24
C ALA A 77 2.67 3.83 -13.07
N ALA A 78 1.49 3.89 -12.45
CA ALA A 78 0.26 4.25 -13.13
C ALA A 78 -0.60 5.20 -12.28
N PRO A 79 -1.35 6.13 -12.88
CA PRO A 79 -2.17 7.08 -12.13
C PRO A 79 -3.20 6.38 -11.24
N THR A 80 -3.25 6.77 -9.96
CA THR A 80 -4.28 6.35 -9.00
C THR A 80 -4.73 7.53 -8.16
N GLU A 81 -5.99 7.52 -7.73
CA GLU A 81 -6.62 8.61 -7.00
C GLU A 81 -6.36 8.55 -5.49
N ALA A 82 -5.87 7.41 -4.97
CA ALA A 82 -5.48 7.25 -3.56
C ALA A 82 -4.50 6.10 -3.36
N THR A 83 -3.58 6.25 -2.43
CA THR A 83 -2.60 5.21 -2.06
C THR A 83 -2.57 5.02 -0.56
N ILE A 84 -2.72 3.77 -0.09
CA ILE A 84 -2.61 3.44 1.33
C ILE A 84 -1.50 2.41 1.55
N VAL A 85 -0.58 2.73 2.45
CA VAL A 85 0.55 1.88 2.81
C VAL A 85 0.45 1.46 4.28
N TYR A 86 0.31 0.18 4.54
CA TYR A 86 0.44 -0.39 5.90
C TYR A 86 1.84 -0.95 6.09
N TYR A 87 2.62 -0.37 6.98
CA TYR A 87 3.97 -0.81 7.37
C TYR A 87 4.81 -1.37 6.21
N GLY A 88 4.69 -0.75 5.05
CA GLY A 88 5.45 -1.07 3.84
C GLY A 88 6.62 -0.11 3.61
N SER A 89 7.60 -0.53 2.82
CA SER A 89 8.73 0.32 2.46
C SER A 89 8.29 1.51 1.63
N VAL A 90 8.57 2.71 2.13
CA VAL A 90 8.30 4.01 1.46
C VAL A 90 9.57 4.71 0.99
N ALA A 91 10.73 4.04 1.04
CA ALA A 91 12.00 4.60 0.57
C ALA A 91 11.97 4.82 -0.96
N ARG A 92 11.54 6.00 -1.36
CA ARG A 92 11.49 6.47 -2.76
C ARG A 92 12.08 7.87 -2.83
N ASP A 93 12.74 8.19 -3.95
CA ASP A 93 13.24 9.54 -4.20
C ASP A 93 12.17 10.47 -4.77
N ALA A 94 12.46 11.78 -4.76
CA ALA A 94 11.54 12.79 -5.25
C ALA A 94 11.20 12.64 -6.75
N ALA A 95 12.12 12.11 -7.56
CA ALA A 95 11.87 11.89 -8.98
C ALA A 95 10.81 10.83 -9.21
N GLN A 96 10.85 9.74 -8.42
CA GLN A 96 9.83 8.69 -8.44
C GLN A 96 8.49 9.21 -7.89
N LEU A 97 8.51 9.90 -6.75
CA LEU A 97 7.29 10.38 -6.09
C LEU A 97 6.55 11.47 -6.88
N LYS A 98 7.24 12.18 -7.76
CA LYS A 98 6.65 13.19 -8.66
C LYS A 98 5.57 12.60 -9.59
N GLU A 99 5.65 11.30 -9.86
CA GLU A 99 4.69 10.60 -10.74
C GLU A 99 3.35 10.32 -10.05
N LEU A 100 3.26 10.41 -8.73
CA LEU A 100 2.00 10.23 -7.99
C LEU A 100 0.95 11.25 -8.44
N LYS A 101 -0.30 10.81 -8.57
CA LYS A 101 -1.44 11.66 -8.96
C LYS A 101 -2.45 11.87 -7.83
N GLY A 102 -2.53 10.95 -6.90
CA GLY A 102 -3.40 11.03 -5.74
C GLY A 102 -2.64 11.14 -4.41
N PRO A 103 -3.35 11.50 -3.32
CA PRO A 103 -2.77 11.57 -1.98
C PRO A 103 -2.35 10.19 -1.46
N VAL A 104 -1.44 10.21 -0.49
CA VAL A 104 -0.91 9.01 0.17
C VAL A 104 -1.24 9.03 1.65
N MET A 105 -1.73 7.90 2.17
CA MET A 105 -1.88 7.62 3.59
C MET A 105 -0.94 6.50 4.00
N GLY A 106 -0.30 6.62 5.17
CA GLY A 106 0.59 5.60 5.72
C GLY A 106 0.23 5.25 7.17
N HIS A 107 0.19 3.94 7.45
CA HIS A 107 0.00 3.37 8.79
C HIS A 107 1.28 2.64 9.19
N PHE A 108 1.97 3.14 10.22
CA PHE A 108 3.27 2.64 10.65
C PHE A 108 3.27 2.29 12.14
N ALA A 109 4.13 1.34 12.51
CA ALA A 109 4.25 0.85 13.87
C ALA A 109 5.51 1.40 14.53
N GLU A 110 5.39 1.95 15.75
CA GLU A 110 6.51 2.57 16.48
C GLU A 110 7.61 1.58 16.86
N LYS A 111 7.25 0.30 17.03
CA LYS A 111 8.16 -0.79 17.39
C LYS A 111 8.75 -1.51 16.17
N ASP A 112 8.42 -1.06 14.96
CA ASP A 112 8.95 -1.65 13.72
C ASP A 112 10.44 -1.31 13.54
N LYS A 113 11.26 -2.34 13.41
CA LYS A 113 12.71 -2.20 13.24
C LYS A 113 13.14 -2.04 11.78
N TRP A 114 12.26 -2.35 10.83
CA TRP A 114 12.53 -2.31 9.39
C TRP A 114 11.96 -1.05 8.74
N ILE A 115 10.68 -0.77 9.00
CA ILE A 115 9.98 0.42 8.50
C ILE A 115 9.93 1.42 9.65
N ASN A 116 11.07 2.00 9.92
CA ASN A 116 11.29 2.87 11.08
C ASN A 116 10.97 4.34 10.79
N LYS A 117 11.00 5.15 11.84
CA LYS A 117 10.71 6.58 11.76
C LYS A 117 11.63 7.33 10.78
N GLU A 118 12.91 6.99 10.72
CA GLU A 118 13.88 7.63 9.81
C GLU A 118 13.48 7.44 8.34
N MET A 119 13.06 6.21 7.97
CA MET A 119 12.58 5.93 6.59
C MET A 119 11.32 6.73 6.27
N VAL A 120 10.37 6.82 7.21
CA VAL A 120 9.10 7.52 6.99
C VAL A 120 9.30 9.04 6.97
N ASP A 121 10.13 9.58 7.85
CA ASP A 121 10.48 11.00 7.83
C ASP A 121 11.19 11.38 6.51
N GLY A 122 12.11 10.53 6.05
CA GLY A 122 12.74 10.68 4.74
C GLY A 122 11.74 10.68 3.59
N PHE A 123 10.74 9.80 3.63
CA PHE A 123 9.66 9.78 2.65
C PHE A 123 8.87 11.10 2.63
N VAL A 124 8.51 11.64 3.81
CA VAL A 124 7.80 12.93 3.92
C VAL A 124 8.63 14.06 3.30
N GLU A 125 9.94 14.07 3.55
CA GLU A 125 10.87 15.05 2.94
C GLU A 125 10.93 14.91 1.41
N GLN A 126 11.00 13.68 0.90
CA GLN A 126 11.01 13.39 -0.54
C GLN A 126 9.68 13.76 -1.21
N MET A 127 8.53 13.52 -0.56
CA MET A 127 7.21 13.99 -1.04
C MET A 127 7.19 15.51 -1.20
N LYS A 128 7.69 16.24 -0.20
CA LYS A 128 7.82 17.70 -0.26
C LYS A 128 8.76 18.13 -1.40
N ALA A 129 9.91 17.49 -1.55
CA ALA A 129 10.87 17.78 -2.62
C ALA A 129 10.29 17.49 -4.01
N ALA A 130 9.41 16.51 -4.13
CA ALA A 130 8.66 16.19 -5.34
C ALA A 130 7.55 17.21 -5.67
N GLY A 131 7.22 18.13 -4.77
CA GLY A 131 6.10 19.05 -4.90
C GLY A 131 4.73 18.39 -4.68
N GLN A 132 4.72 17.22 -4.04
CA GLN A 132 3.50 16.49 -3.72
C GLN A 132 2.85 17.00 -2.42
N PRO A 133 1.54 16.83 -2.25
CA PRO A 133 0.87 17.05 -0.96
C PRO A 133 1.53 16.25 0.16
N ALA A 134 1.52 16.79 1.38
CA ALA A 134 2.01 16.06 2.55
C ALA A 134 1.20 14.78 2.74
N PRO A 135 1.85 13.61 2.90
CA PRO A 135 1.13 12.37 3.15
C PRO A 135 0.50 12.37 4.55
N GLU A 136 -0.64 11.68 4.71
CA GLU A 136 -1.24 11.44 6.01
C GLU A 136 -0.53 10.28 6.70
N ILE A 137 0.24 10.57 7.75
CA ILE A 137 1.04 9.55 8.45
C ILE A 137 0.46 9.30 9.85
N PHE A 138 0.16 8.03 10.12
CA PHE A 138 -0.34 7.56 11.41
C PHE A 138 0.63 6.56 12.03
N TRP A 139 0.98 6.78 13.30
CA TRP A 139 1.83 5.91 14.10
C TRP A 139 0.99 5.19 15.15
N TYR A 140 1.35 3.93 15.41
CA TYR A 140 0.66 3.04 16.35
C TYR A 140 1.69 2.45 17.31
N ASP A 141 1.36 2.37 18.61
CA ASP A 141 2.24 1.72 19.61
C ASP A 141 2.25 0.19 19.45
N ALA A 142 2.55 -0.27 18.27
CA ALA A 142 2.45 -1.66 17.83
C ALA A 142 3.75 -2.15 17.18
N ASP A 143 3.78 -3.46 16.89
CA ASP A 143 4.84 -4.10 16.11
C ASP A 143 4.51 -4.12 14.60
N HIS A 144 5.54 -4.43 13.79
CA HIS A 144 5.34 -4.73 12.36
C HIS A 144 4.23 -5.76 12.13
N ALA A 145 3.35 -5.54 11.17
CA ALA A 145 2.21 -6.39 10.84
C ALA A 145 1.09 -6.42 11.91
N PHE A 146 0.93 -5.35 12.68
CA PHE A 146 -0.13 -5.23 13.70
C PHE A 146 -1.56 -5.41 13.15
N ALA A 147 -1.79 -5.13 11.88
CA ALA A 147 -3.11 -5.29 11.25
C ALA A 147 -3.34 -6.69 10.64
N ASN A 148 -2.45 -7.68 10.87
CA ASN A 148 -2.64 -9.03 10.39
C ASN A 148 -3.34 -9.91 11.44
N PRO A 149 -4.64 -10.25 11.29
CA PRO A 149 -5.40 -10.99 12.31
C PRO A 149 -4.93 -12.44 12.50
N SER A 150 -4.11 -12.97 11.58
CA SER A 150 -3.52 -14.31 11.70
C SER A 150 -2.13 -14.31 12.34
N GLY A 151 -1.56 -13.13 12.59
CA GLY A 151 -0.20 -12.98 13.11
C GLY A 151 -0.15 -12.83 14.62
N ALA A 152 0.93 -13.29 15.24
CA ALA A 152 1.16 -13.18 16.70
C ALA A 152 1.32 -11.72 17.19
N ARG A 153 1.53 -10.77 16.27
CA ARG A 153 1.69 -9.34 16.54
C ARG A 153 0.41 -8.54 16.23
N TYR A 154 -0.71 -9.23 16.06
CA TYR A 154 -1.99 -8.57 15.80
C TYR A 154 -2.40 -7.71 17.00
N ASP A 155 -2.66 -6.44 16.72
CA ASP A 155 -3.28 -5.50 17.65
C ASP A 155 -4.65 -5.13 17.12
N GLN A 156 -5.69 -5.60 17.80
CA GLN A 156 -7.06 -5.44 17.32
C GLN A 156 -7.51 -3.97 17.32
N GLU A 157 -7.16 -3.22 18.36
CA GLU A 157 -7.57 -1.82 18.50
C GLU A 157 -6.91 -0.95 17.42
N ASP A 158 -5.61 -1.05 17.29
CA ASP A 158 -4.84 -0.30 16.28
C ASP A 158 -5.21 -0.72 14.85
N ALA A 159 -5.44 -2.02 14.61
CA ALA A 159 -5.87 -2.51 13.30
C ALA A 159 -7.25 -1.96 12.90
N GLN A 160 -8.21 -1.92 13.82
CA GLN A 160 -9.55 -1.37 13.58
C GLN A 160 -9.51 0.14 13.36
N LEU A 161 -8.70 0.85 14.12
CA LEU A 161 -8.50 2.30 13.95
C LEU A 161 -7.87 2.63 12.60
N ALA A 162 -6.80 1.91 12.23
CA ALA A 162 -6.15 2.06 10.93
C ALA A 162 -7.10 1.76 9.77
N TRP A 163 -7.91 0.71 9.91
CA TRP A 163 -8.90 0.35 8.90
C TRP A 163 -10.01 1.41 8.74
N SER A 164 -10.53 1.95 9.84
CA SER A 164 -11.51 3.03 9.81
C SER A 164 -10.97 4.27 9.09
N ARG A 165 -9.73 4.68 9.37
CA ARG A 165 -9.05 5.79 8.68
C ARG A 165 -8.90 5.51 7.19
N SER A 166 -8.51 4.29 6.83
CA SER A 166 -8.37 3.85 5.43
C SER A 166 -9.68 3.92 4.65
N LEU A 167 -10.78 3.48 5.27
CA LEU A 167 -12.11 3.55 4.64
C LEU A 167 -12.57 4.99 4.41
N GLU A 168 -12.34 5.89 5.38
CA GLU A 168 -12.69 7.31 5.21
C GLU A 168 -11.82 7.97 4.14
N PHE A 169 -10.53 7.65 4.10
CA PHE A 169 -9.62 8.13 3.05
C PHE A 169 -10.05 7.68 1.66
N PHE A 170 -10.37 6.41 1.48
CA PHE A 170 -10.89 5.92 0.21
C PHE A 170 -12.25 6.52 -0.14
N LYS A 171 -13.14 6.68 0.83
CA LYS A 171 -14.43 7.32 0.61
C LYS A 171 -14.28 8.75 0.10
N THR A 172 -13.38 9.52 0.70
CA THR A 172 -13.11 10.91 0.33
C THR A 172 -12.51 11.01 -1.07
N ASN A 173 -11.60 10.11 -1.44
CA ASN A 173 -10.82 10.25 -2.67
C ASN A 173 -11.35 9.41 -3.85
N LEU A 174 -12.15 8.36 -3.60
CA LEU A 174 -12.64 7.47 -4.65
C LEU A 174 -14.16 7.57 -4.91
N LYS A 175 -14.94 8.11 -3.98
CA LYS A 175 -16.42 8.19 -4.09
C LYS A 175 -16.94 9.61 -4.30
N SER A 176 -16.04 10.54 -4.55
CA SER A 176 -16.39 11.94 -4.84
C SER A 176 -16.85 12.14 -6.30
#